data_6cdf96310fed46a387c09294f607e829
#
_entry.id   6cdf96310fed46a387c09294f607e829
#
_cell.length_a   1.000
_cell.length_b   1.000
_cell.length_c   1.000
_cell.angle_alpha   90.00
_cell.angle_beta   90.00
_cell.angle_gamma   90.00
#
_symmetry.space_group_name_H-M   'P 1'
#
loop_
_entity.id
_entity.type
_entity.pdbx_description
1 polymer ?
#
loop_
_entity_poly.entity_id
_entity_poly.type
_entity_poly.pdbx_seq_one_letter_code
_entity_poly.pdbx_strand_id
1 'polypeptide(L)'
;MGTITITPAAVTADSNDLSFEYDGKTKASEAKGIQAMVKLGETEKTVDLTSADIVVANDDVNAGQYSYQLSDAGKAKLQAATGNNYQLTADGLAKVAGTITITPATTTADSNDVSFEYDGKTKASEAKGIQATIKLGEIEKTVDLSSADIIVANDGVIVGKYTYSLSDSGKSKLQAATGSNYQLTTEVLDKVSGSITITPAGAIATGKDAHFEYDGKTKASEAKGIQAILTIDGTEKTVDLTAADIVVAEDGVDAGKYSYRLSDAGKSKLQREAGSDHQLTADDLAEVTGTITITPAIATADSNDVSFEYNGKTKASEAEGIQATVMLGESGQVVALTSADVVVVNDGVDAGKYSYQLSDAGKAKLQAATGNNYQLTADDLDKVTGTITITPATTTVDSNDVSFEYDGKTKASEAKGIQVIVKLGETEKTVDLTSADIVV
;
A
#
# COMPACT_ATOMS: atom_id res chain seq x y z
N MET A 1 12.76 -80.78 92.68
CA MET A 1 13.40 -79.54 92.21
C MET A 1 12.33 -78.75 91.47
N GLY A 2 12.01 -77.56 91.90
CA GLY A 2 11.11 -76.65 91.17
C GLY A 2 11.92 -75.82 90.20
N THR A 3 11.37 -75.59 88.96
CA THR A 3 12.01 -74.81 87.89
C THR A 3 11.40 -73.36 87.93
N ILE A 4 12.22 -72.38 88.04
CA ILE A 4 11.76 -70.99 87.85
C ILE A 4 12.04 -70.61 86.39
N THR A 5 10.96 -70.29 85.67
CA THR A 5 11.04 -69.86 84.26
C THR A 5 10.76 -68.35 84.22
N ILE A 6 11.67 -67.56 83.69
CA ILE A 6 11.47 -66.13 83.40
C ILE A 6 11.06 -66.05 81.91
N THR A 7 9.84 -65.57 81.69
CA THR A 7 9.34 -65.38 80.32
C THR A 7 9.59 -63.94 79.89
N PRO A 8 9.89 -63.70 78.62
CA PRO A 8 10.05 -62.34 78.12
C PRO A 8 8.80 -61.48 78.30
N ALA A 9 8.95 -60.24 78.66
CA ALA A 9 7.86 -59.27 78.74
C ALA A 9 7.31 -58.90 77.38
N ALA A 10 5.99 -58.83 77.24
CA ALA A 10 5.36 -58.44 76.00
C ALA A 10 5.58 -56.92 75.77
N VAL A 11 5.95 -56.57 74.58
CA VAL A 11 6.19 -55.17 74.14
C VAL A 11 5.41 -54.86 72.88
N THR A 12 5.26 -53.56 72.64
CA THR A 12 4.61 -53.02 71.42
C THR A 12 5.62 -52.34 70.52
N ALA A 13 5.30 -52.26 69.29
CA ALA A 13 6.04 -51.48 68.29
C ALA A 13 5.06 -50.75 67.42
N ASP A 14 5.49 -49.55 67.00
CA ASP A 14 4.78 -48.70 65.98
C ASP A 14 5.74 -48.38 64.91
N SER A 15 5.21 -47.94 63.75
CA SER A 15 5.99 -47.47 62.61
C SER A 15 5.59 -46.04 62.17
N ASN A 16 6.47 -45.34 61.50
CA ASN A 16 6.23 -44.02 61.02
C ASN A 16 5.54 -44.05 59.64
N ASP A 17 4.74 -43.01 59.41
CA ASP A 17 4.36 -42.63 58.05
C ASP A 17 5.50 -41.86 57.38
N LEU A 18 5.62 -41.98 56.06
CA LEU A 18 6.67 -41.34 55.28
C LEU A 18 6.08 -40.70 54.03
N SER A 19 6.65 -39.59 53.62
CA SER A 19 6.34 -39.00 52.34
C SER A 19 7.61 -38.58 51.56
N PHE A 20 7.56 -38.71 50.26
CA PHE A 20 8.57 -38.19 49.34
C PHE A 20 7.92 -37.73 48.04
N GLU A 21 8.60 -36.88 47.30
CA GLU A 21 8.11 -36.33 46.05
C GLU A 21 8.37 -37.30 44.91
N TYR A 22 7.43 -37.41 43.97
CA TYR A 22 7.53 -38.23 42.75
C TYR A 22 8.77 -37.89 41.94
N ASP A 23 9.59 -38.92 41.67
CA ASP A 23 10.83 -38.82 40.87
C ASP A 23 10.81 -39.68 39.60
N GLY A 24 9.71 -40.34 39.36
CA GLY A 24 9.49 -41.26 38.22
C GLY A 24 10.26 -42.56 38.28
N LYS A 25 10.94 -42.88 39.40
CA LYS A 25 11.84 -44.05 39.47
C LYS A 25 11.67 -44.84 40.78
N THR A 26 11.55 -44.14 41.92
CA THR A 26 11.54 -44.76 43.22
C THR A 26 10.14 -45.32 43.53
N LYS A 27 10.05 -46.65 43.74
CA LYS A 27 8.83 -47.30 44.20
C LYS A 27 8.54 -46.96 45.65
N ALA A 28 7.27 -47.04 46.07
CA ALA A 28 6.91 -46.85 47.44
C ALA A 28 7.68 -47.76 48.40
N SER A 29 7.90 -49.04 48.03
CA SER A 29 8.68 -50.00 48.84
C SER A 29 10.17 -49.65 48.97
N GLU A 30 10.70 -48.77 48.08
CA GLU A 30 12.10 -48.33 48.08
C GLU A 30 12.33 -47.04 48.85
N ALA A 31 11.28 -46.49 49.47
CA ALA A 31 11.34 -45.30 50.25
C ALA A 31 12.36 -45.44 51.41
N LYS A 32 13.17 -44.40 51.61
CA LYS A 32 14.17 -44.36 52.67
C LYS A 32 13.63 -43.67 53.89
N GLY A 33 14.00 -44.16 55.09
CA GLY A 33 13.61 -43.54 56.36
C GLY A 33 12.36 -44.20 56.99
N ILE A 34 11.95 -45.35 56.51
CA ILE A 34 10.93 -46.14 57.21
C ILE A 34 11.54 -46.72 58.46
N GLN A 35 10.91 -46.44 59.61
CA GLN A 35 11.39 -46.85 60.93
C GLN A 35 10.27 -47.43 61.77
N ALA A 36 10.62 -48.41 62.55
CA ALA A 36 9.77 -48.90 63.61
C ALA A 36 10.35 -48.57 64.97
N MET A 37 9.52 -48.12 65.86
CA MET A 37 9.85 -47.88 67.31
C MET A 37 9.35 -48.98 68.17
N VAL A 38 10.27 -49.66 68.85
CA VAL A 38 9.99 -50.73 69.80
C VAL A 38 10.09 -50.19 71.19
N LYS A 39 8.98 -50.29 72.00
CA LYS A 39 8.96 -49.88 73.42
C LYS A 39 9.44 -51.05 74.32
N LEU A 40 10.62 -50.84 74.91
CA LEU A 40 11.26 -51.79 75.80
C LEU A 40 11.16 -51.31 77.28
N GLY A 41 9.96 -51.44 77.88
CA GLY A 41 9.67 -50.83 79.17
C GLY A 41 9.63 -49.31 79.09
N GLU A 42 10.53 -48.64 79.81
CA GLU A 42 10.66 -47.17 79.75
C GLU A 42 11.57 -46.66 78.70
N THR A 43 12.22 -47.53 77.87
CA THR A 43 13.10 -47.14 76.81
C THR A 43 12.48 -47.46 75.39
N GLU A 44 12.81 -46.64 74.42
CA GLU A 44 12.40 -46.87 73.03
C GLU A 44 13.63 -47.16 72.20
N LYS A 45 13.47 -48.10 71.29
CA LYS A 45 14.52 -48.43 70.31
C LYS A 45 13.98 -48.28 68.87
N THR A 46 14.62 -47.42 68.06
CA THR A 46 14.31 -47.24 66.72
C THR A 46 15.02 -48.30 65.90
N VAL A 47 14.30 -48.91 64.94
CA VAL A 47 14.81 -49.88 63.98
C VAL A 47 14.51 -49.41 62.59
N ASP A 48 15.56 -49.15 61.75
CA ASP A 48 15.41 -48.79 60.35
C ASP A 48 14.91 -50.00 59.56
N LEU A 49 13.87 -49.80 58.77
CA LEU A 49 13.32 -50.80 57.88
C LEU A 49 13.73 -50.53 56.43
N THR A 50 14.05 -51.59 55.72
CA THR A 50 14.40 -51.56 54.28
C THR A 50 13.27 -52.13 53.47
N SER A 51 13.37 -52.06 52.13
CA SER A 51 12.42 -52.67 51.19
C SER A 51 12.25 -54.18 51.40
N ALA A 52 13.26 -54.90 51.93
CA ALA A 52 13.17 -56.31 52.28
C ALA A 52 12.36 -56.54 53.57
N ASP A 53 12.26 -55.57 54.45
CA ASP A 53 11.63 -55.65 55.75
C ASP A 53 10.11 -55.32 55.74
N ILE A 54 9.60 -54.85 54.58
CA ILE A 54 8.21 -54.43 54.43
C ILE A 54 7.58 -55.10 53.20
N VAL A 55 6.22 -55.17 53.21
CA VAL A 55 5.39 -55.49 52.04
C VAL A 55 4.48 -54.32 51.81
N VAL A 56 4.56 -53.71 50.61
CA VAL A 56 3.72 -52.62 50.19
C VAL A 56 2.62 -53.16 49.27
N ALA A 57 1.36 -52.85 49.59
CA ALA A 57 0.24 -53.20 48.74
C ALA A 57 0.21 -52.33 47.49
N ASN A 58 0.07 -52.97 46.31
CA ASN A 58 0.05 -52.29 45.01
C ASN A 58 1.27 -51.37 44.77
N ASP A 59 2.43 -51.86 45.15
CA ASP A 59 3.71 -51.13 45.10
C ASP A 59 3.97 -50.52 43.66
N ASP A 60 4.07 -49.19 43.58
CA ASP A 60 4.24 -48.47 42.34
C ASP A 60 5.13 -47.25 42.56
N VAL A 61 5.53 -46.59 41.47
CA VAL A 61 6.27 -45.34 41.46
C VAL A 61 5.35 -44.12 41.42
N ASN A 62 4.07 -44.28 41.07
CA ASN A 62 3.12 -43.19 40.86
C ASN A 62 2.78 -42.43 42.17
N ALA A 63 2.45 -41.16 42.05
CA ALA A 63 1.95 -40.39 43.19
C ALA A 63 0.67 -40.98 43.75
N GLY A 64 0.63 -41.15 45.06
CA GLY A 64 -0.46 -41.84 45.74
C GLY A 64 -0.09 -42.25 47.16
N GLN A 65 -1.04 -42.89 47.86
CA GLN A 65 -0.83 -43.44 49.20
C GLN A 65 -0.73 -44.99 49.12
N TYR A 66 0.32 -45.54 49.72
CA TYR A 66 0.67 -46.94 49.73
C TYR A 66 0.76 -47.41 51.14
N SER A 67 -0.11 -48.38 51.54
CA SER A 67 -0.02 -48.97 52.86
C SER A 67 1.06 -50.05 52.87
N TYR A 68 1.84 -50.06 53.90
CA TYR A 68 2.84 -51.12 54.11
C TYR A 68 2.61 -51.84 55.45
N GLN A 69 3.07 -53.09 55.50
CA GLN A 69 3.14 -53.93 56.67
C GLN A 69 4.48 -54.65 56.71
N LEU A 70 4.85 -55.20 57.87
CA LEU A 70 6.10 -55.96 57.96
C LEU A 70 6.08 -57.24 57.13
N SER A 71 7.15 -57.47 56.40
CA SER A 71 7.49 -58.77 55.83
C SER A 71 7.90 -59.76 56.97
N ASP A 72 8.04 -61.03 56.64
CA ASP A 72 8.55 -61.99 57.60
C ASP A 72 9.99 -61.66 58.04
N ALA A 73 10.82 -61.08 57.14
CA ALA A 73 12.15 -60.58 57.49
C ALA A 73 12.07 -59.40 58.45
N GLY A 74 11.16 -58.44 58.20
CA GLY A 74 10.95 -57.31 59.08
C GLY A 74 10.45 -57.73 60.48
N LYS A 75 9.50 -58.68 60.55
CA LYS A 75 9.06 -59.23 61.85
C LYS A 75 10.22 -59.85 62.61
N ALA A 76 11.06 -60.66 61.96
CA ALA A 76 12.25 -61.27 62.55
C ALA A 76 13.27 -60.20 63.00
N LYS A 77 13.47 -59.17 62.22
CA LYS A 77 14.38 -58.06 62.54
C LYS A 77 13.92 -57.28 63.81
N LEU A 78 12.63 -56.97 63.88
CA LEU A 78 12.04 -56.30 65.06
C LEU A 78 12.13 -57.17 66.26
N GLN A 79 11.80 -58.45 66.19
CA GLN A 79 11.93 -59.42 67.26
C GLN A 79 13.39 -59.53 67.73
N ALA A 80 14.35 -59.57 66.82
CA ALA A 80 15.78 -59.55 67.18
C ALA A 80 16.18 -58.26 67.95
N ALA A 81 15.56 -57.14 67.60
CA ALA A 81 15.83 -55.87 68.23
C ALA A 81 15.34 -55.76 69.70
N THR A 82 14.37 -56.59 70.09
CA THR A 82 13.89 -56.67 71.48
C THR A 82 14.87 -57.35 72.42
N GLY A 83 15.79 -58.14 71.89
CA GLY A 83 16.69 -58.96 72.76
C GLY A 83 15.97 -60.12 73.40
N ASN A 84 16.60 -60.78 74.43
CA ASN A 84 16.08 -62.01 75.03
C ASN A 84 15.03 -61.73 76.13
N ASN A 85 15.00 -60.48 76.67
CA ASN A 85 14.13 -60.15 77.80
C ASN A 85 12.74 -59.67 77.43
N TYR A 86 12.53 -59.34 76.11
CA TYR A 86 11.26 -58.84 75.62
C TYR A 86 10.81 -59.62 74.38
N GLN A 87 9.48 -59.64 74.16
CA GLN A 87 8.87 -60.33 73.02
C GLN A 87 7.76 -59.49 72.46
N LEU A 88 7.82 -59.27 71.10
CA LEU A 88 6.69 -58.75 70.32
C LEU A 88 5.69 -59.86 70.06
N THR A 89 4.44 -59.65 70.44
CA THR A 89 3.37 -60.63 70.18
C THR A 89 3.03 -60.59 68.69
N ALA A 90 2.38 -61.65 68.15
CA ALA A 90 1.91 -61.71 66.77
C ALA A 90 0.99 -60.48 66.45
N ASP A 91 0.09 -60.17 67.39
CA ASP A 91 -0.79 -58.98 67.32
C ASP A 91 -0.02 -57.66 67.32
N GLY A 92 1.07 -57.59 68.14
CA GLY A 92 1.95 -56.41 68.20
C GLY A 92 2.70 -56.22 66.92
N LEU A 93 3.22 -57.28 66.33
CA LEU A 93 3.89 -57.23 65.02
C LEU A 93 2.92 -56.91 63.86
N ALA A 94 1.65 -57.40 63.93
CA ALA A 94 0.65 -57.08 62.90
C ALA A 94 0.21 -55.59 62.90
N LYS A 95 0.40 -54.89 64.05
CA LYS A 95 0.10 -53.49 64.19
C LYS A 95 1.17 -52.57 63.62
N VAL A 96 2.37 -53.10 63.34
CA VAL A 96 3.45 -52.28 62.71
C VAL A 96 3.14 -52.18 61.23
N ALA A 97 2.41 -51.15 60.91
CA ALA A 97 1.97 -50.80 59.59
C ALA A 97 1.95 -49.27 59.46
N GLY A 98 2.12 -48.77 58.29
CA GLY A 98 2.10 -47.34 58.05
C GLY A 98 1.77 -47.01 56.59
N THR A 99 1.86 -45.74 56.29
CA THR A 99 1.57 -45.22 54.94
C THR A 99 2.81 -44.56 54.37
N ILE A 100 3.10 -44.88 53.12
CA ILE A 100 4.07 -44.18 52.31
C ILE A 100 3.29 -43.32 51.31
N THR A 101 3.48 -42.02 51.34
CA THR A 101 2.83 -41.08 50.43
C THR A 101 3.84 -40.58 49.41
N ILE A 102 3.64 -40.92 48.13
CA ILE A 102 4.36 -40.30 47.03
C ILE A 102 3.54 -39.05 46.63
N THR A 103 4.08 -37.86 46.90
CA THR A 103 3.42 -36.61 46.55
C THR A 103 3.70 -36.25 45.10
N PRO A 104 2.77 -35.60 44.38
CA PRO A 104 3.04 -35.11 43.03
C PRO A 104 4.23 -34.18 42.98
N ALA A 105 5.10 -34.34 41.99
CA ALA A 105 6.23 -33.43 41.75
C ALA A 105 5.73 -32.07 41.26
N THR A 106 6.34 -31.02 41.77
CA THR A 106 6.04 -29.66 41.30
C THR A 106 6.63 -29.44 39.91
N THR A 107 5.83 -28.91 39.00
CA THR A 107 6.24 -28.64 37.62
C THR A 107 5.96 -27.20 37.20
N THR A 108 6.44 -26.85 35.98
CA THR A 108 6.26 -25.52 35.41
C THR A 108 5.39 -25.56 34.17
N ALA A 109 4.79 -24.43 33.84
CA ALA A 109 4.07 -24.23 32.61
C ALA A 109 4.36 -22.84 32.09
N ASP A 110 4.43 -22.73 30.75
CA ASP A 110 4.58 -21.49 30.02
C ASP A 110 3.50 -21.41 28.94
N SER A 111 3.24 -20.22 28.42
CA SER A 111 2.33 -20.03 27.30
C SER A 111 2.99 -19.29 26.14
N ASN A 112 2.43 -19.45 24.95
CA ASN A 112 2.95 -18.84 23.73
C ASN A 112 2.36 -17.46 23.49
N ASP A 113 3.09 -16.66 22.70
CA ASP A 113 2.55 -15.46 22.05
C ASP A 113 1.88 -15.85 20.71
N VAL A 114 0.81 -15.17 20.36
CA VAL A 114 0.11 -15.35 19.08
C VAL A 114 -0.14 -14.03 18.40
N SER A 115 -0.31 -14.05 17.08
CA SER A 115 -0.69 -12.87 16.31
C SER A 115 -1.67 -13.23 15.21
N PHE A 116 -2.52 -12.28 14.86
CA PHE A 116 -3.39 -12.35 13.69
C PHE A 116 -3.62 -10.96 13.12
N GLU A 117 -4.03 -10.92 11.86
CA GLU A 117 -4.30 -9.68 11.14
C GLU A 117 -5.68 -9.14 11.49
N TYR A 118 -5.81 -7.82 11.58
CA TYR A 118 -7.06 -7.12 11.85
C TYR A 118 -8.13 -7.48 10.81
N ASP A 119 -9.32 -7.84 11.28
CA ASP A 119 -10.49 -8.16 10.45
C ASP A 119 -11.74 -7.34 10.84
N GLY A 120 -11.58 -6.40 11.77
CA GLY A 120 -12.66 -5.55 12.27
C GLY A 120 -13.68 -6.25 13.16
N LYS A 121 -13.52 -7.55 13.48
CA LYS A 121 -14.53 -8.37 14.15
C LYS A 121 -13.98 -9.23 15.27
N THR A 122 -12.86 -9.91 15.03
CA THR A 122 -12.27 -10.86 15.98
C THR A 122 -11.61 -10.13 17.14
N LYS A 123 -12.07 -10.42 18.36
CA LYS A 123 -11.44 -9.89 19.59
C LYS A 123 -10.12 -10.60 19.86
N ALA A 124 -9.24 -9.94 20.60
CA ALA A 124 -7.99 -10.54 21.03
C ALA A 124 -8.21 -11.85 21.79
N SER A 125 -9.23 -11.94 22.66
CA SER A 125 -9.58 -13.17 23.39
C SER A 125 -10.05 -14.34 22.51
N GLU A 126 -10.42 -14.06 21.28
CA GLU A 126 -10.87 -15.07 20.29
C GLU A 126 -9.74 -15.57 19.39
N ALA A 127 -8.51 -15.11 19.65
CA ALA A 127 -7.34 -15.53 18.88
C ALA A 127 -7.16 -17.05 18.90
N LYS A 128 -6.78 -17.60 17.78
CA LYS A 128 -6.52 -19.04 17.63
C LYS A 128 -5.05 -19.37 17.90
N GLY A 129 -4.79 -20.61 18.32
CA GLY A 129 -3.42 -21.10 18.50
C GLY A 129 -2.80 -20.71 19.85
N ILE A 130 -3.58 -20.22 20.79
CA ILE A 130 -3.13 -20.00 22.17
C ILE A 130 -2.92 -21.34 22.82
N GLN A 131 -1.73 -21.60 23.33
CA GLN A 131 -1.31 -22.85 23.92
C GLN A 131 -0.48 -22.61 25.18
N ALA A 132 -0.59 -23.54 26.11
CA ALA A 132 0.35 -23.63 27.22
C ALA A 132 1.14 -24.93 27.14
N THR A 133 2.41 -24.88 27.49
CA THR A 133 3.31 -26.01 27.53
C THR A 133 3.67 -26.34 28.98
N ILE A 134 3.40 -27.56 29.42
CA ILE A 134 3.69 -28.07 30.75
C ILE A 134 4.90 -29.00 30.66
N LYS A 135 5.87 -28.85 31.57
CA LYS A 135 7.03 -29.75 31.66
C LYS A 135 6.72 -30.89 32.64
N LEU A 136 6.65 -32.11 32.16
CA LEU A 136 6.42 -33.31 32.95
C LEU A 136 7.71 -34.13 33.03
N GLY A 137 8.64 -33.70 33.86
CA GLY A 137 10.01 -34.21 33.89
C GLY A 137 10.75 -33.82 32.61
N GLU A 138 11.13 -34.80 31.79
CA GLU A 138 11.79 -34.58 30.50
C GLU A 138 10.81 -34.46 29.30
N ILE A 139 9.51 -34.61 29.55
CA ILE A 139 8.46 -34.56 28.54
C ILE A 139 7.75 -33.21 28.59
N GLU A 140 7.52 -32.61 27.45
CA GLU A 140 6.68 -31.42 27.32
C GLU A 140 5.29 -31.83 26.81
N LYS A 141 4.26 -31.28 27.42
CA LYS A 141 2.86 -31.47 27.02
C LYS A 141 2.23 -30.14 26.69
N THR A 142 1.75 -30.01 25.45
CA THR A 142 1.03 -28.81 25.00
C THR A 142 -0.46 -28.95 25.25
N VAL A 143 -1.08 -27.87 25.71
CA VAL A 143 -2.51 -27.76 26.00
C VAL A 143 -3.08 -26.57 25.25
N ASP A 144 -4.02 -26.79 24.34
CA ASP A 144 -4.71 -25.72 23.64
C ASP A 144 -5.61 -24.95 24.61
N LEU A 145 -5.56 -23.62 24.54
CA LEU A 145 -6.38 -22.72 25.32
C LEU A 145 -7.43 -22.06 24.44
N SER A 146 -8.65 -21.99 24.92
CA SER A 146 -9.77 -21.29 24.29
C SER A 146 -10.01 -19.93 24.96
N SER A 147 -10.89 -19.12 24.39
CA SER A 147 -11.30 -17.83 24.99
C SER A 147 -11.87 -17.98 26.40
N ALA A 148 -12.43 -19.14 26.77
CA ALA A 148 -12.91 -19.41 28.13
C ALA A 148 -11.77 -19.68 29.11
N ASP A 149 -10.60 -20.11 28.62
CA ASP A 149 -9.44 -20.51 29.39
C ASP A 149 -8.51 -19.35 29.75
N ILE A 150 -8.75 -18.17 29.15
CA ILE A 150 -7.92 -16.98 29.33
C ILE A 150 -8.72 -15.75 29.76
N ILE A 151 -8.03 -14.78 30.32
CA ILE A 151 -8.53 -13.44 30.63
C ILE A 151 -7.61 -12.46 29.87
N VAL A 152 -8.17 -11.67 28.97
CA VAL A 152 -7.44 -10.64 28.23
C VAL A 152 -7.75 -9.28 28.83
N ALA A 153 -6.71 -8.55 29.22
CA ALA A 153 -6.88 -7.19 29.76
C ALA A 153 -7.27 -6.23 28.62
N ASN A 154 -8.34 -5.44 28.82
CA ASN A 154 -8.88 -4.49 27.83
C ASN A 154 -9.19 -5.15 26.48
N ASP A 155 -9.79 -6.33 26.53
CA ASP A 155 -10.12 -7.12 25.34
C ASP A 155 -10.86 -6.30 24.28
N GLY A 156 -10.37 -6.38 23.04
CA GLY A 156 -10.90 -5.59 21.93
C GLY A 156 -10.51 -6.14 20.58
N VAL A 157 -10.96 -5.43 19.52
CA VAL A 157 -10.70 -5.77 18.12
C VAL A 157 -9.65 -4.87 17.46
N ILE A 158 -9.20 -3.81 18.15
CA ILE A 158 -8.31 -2.78 17.59
C ILE A 158 -6.88 -3.32 17.47
N VAL A 159 -6.15 -2.87 16.47
CA VAL A 159 -4.73 -3.16 16.28
C VAL A 159 -3.92 -2.80 17.54
N GLY A 160 -3.11 -3.75 18.00
CA GLY A 160 -2.30 -3.56 19.19
C GLY A 160 -1.89 -4.86 19.86
N LYS A 161 -1.17 -4.72 20.96
CA LYS A 161 -0.70 -5.82 21.79
C LYS A 161 -1.54 -5.95 23.05
N TYR A 162 -2.15 -7.10 23.24
CA TYR A 162 -2.98 -7.47 24.38
C TYR A 162 -2.26 -8.52 25.19
N THR A 163 -2.30 -8.42 26.53
CA THR A 163 -1.76 -9.44 27.42
C THR A 163 -2.90 -10.32 27.94
N TYR A 164 -2.63 -11.59 28.08
CA TYR A 164 -3.56 -12.52 28.68
C TYR A 164 -2.92 -13.28 29.84
N SER A 165 -3.77 -13.74 30.75
CA SER A 165 -3.46 -14.66 31.82
C SER A 165 -4.49 -15.79 31.83
N LEU A 166 -4.25 -16.84 32.64
CA LEU A 166 -5.22 -17.93 32.75
C LEU A 166 -6.46 -17.49 33.54
N SER A 167 -7.62 -17.90 33.05
CA SER A 167 -8.86 -17.92 33.86
C SER A 167 -8.84 -19.11 34.81
N ASP A 168 -9.81 -19.17 35.73
CA ASP A 168 -9.98 -20.33 36.64
C ASP A 168 -10.22 -21.63 35.82
N SER A 169 -10.91 -21.55 34.67
CA SER A 169 -11.07 -22.66 33.75
C SER A 169 -9.72 -23.12 33.16
N GLY A 170 -8.91 -22.16 32.71
CA GLY A 170 -7.59 -22.45 32.16
C GLY A 170 -6.64 -23.05 33.20
N LYS A 171 -6.62 -22.51 34.42
CA LYS A 171 -5.85 -23.06 35.53
C LYS A 171 -6.26 -24.52 35.85
N SER A 172 -7.55 -24.80 35.93
CA SER A 172 -8.08 -26.14 36.11
C SER A 172 -7.72 -27.09 35.01
N LYS A 173 -7.78 -26.61 33.75
CA LYS A 173 -7.43 -27.37 32.55
C LYS A 173 -5.95 -27.76 32.53
N LEU A 174 -5.06 -26.84 32.86
CA LEU A 174 -3.64 -27.12 32.97
C LEU A 174 -3.35 -28.10 34.10
N GLN A 175 -3.94 -27.89 35.27
CA GLN A 175 -3.77 -28.82 36.41
C GLN A 175 -4.27 -30.24 36.03
N ALA A 176 -5.40 -30.37 35.35
CA ALA A 176 -5.88 -31.67 34.88
C ALA A 176 -4.93 -32.31 33.87
N ALA A 177 -4.24 -31.50 33.09
CA ALA A 177 -3.32 -31.99 32.06
C ALA A 177 -2.00 -32.54 32.67
N THR A 178 -1.63 -32.18 33.90
CA THR A 178 -0.43 -32.74 34.59
C THR A 178 -0.59 -34.20 34.97
N GLY A 179 -1.84 -34.68 35.07
CA GLY A 179 -2.11 -36.02 35.63
C GLY A 179 -1.90 -36.09 37.14
N SER A 180 -1.79 -37.31 37.68
CA SER A 180 -1.66 -37.52 39.13
C SER A 180 -0.24 -37.32 39.68
N ASN A 181 0.76 -37.50 38.84
CA ASN A 181 2.17 -37.50 39.24
C ASN A 181 2.83 -36.13 39.33
N TYR A 182 2.19 -35.10 38.74
CA TYR A 182 2.69 -33.73 38.74
C TYR A 182 1.63 -32.74 39.24
N GLN A 183 2.08 -31.63 39.76
CA GLN A 183 1.20 -30.53 40.15
C GLN A 183 1.77 -29.18 39.75
N LEU A 184 0.89 -28.28 39.31
CA LEU A 184 1.18 -26.86 39.14
C LEU A 184 0.74 -26.13 40.38
N THR A 185 1.66 -25.40 41.02
CA THR A 185 1.30 -24.57 42.17
C THR A 185 0.51 -23.34 41.72
N THR A 186 -0.25 -22.74 42.59
CA THR A 186 -0.96 -21.48 42.32
C THR A 186 -0.01 -20.41 41.82
N GLU A 187 1.18 -20.32 42.40
CA GLU A 187 2.20 -19.35 42.00
C GLU A 187 2.66 -19.58 40.52
N VAL A 188 2.81 -20.82 40.08
CA VAL A 188 3.16 -21.16 38.71
C VAL A 188 2.00 -20.82 37.79
N LEU A 189 0.78 -21.22 38.13
CA LEU A 189 -0.42 -20.95 37.32
C LEU A 189 -0.69 -19.45 37.15
N ASP A 190 -0.44 -18.65 38.19
CA ASP A 190 -0.62 -17.19 38.12
C ASP A 190 0.43 -16.47 37.23
N LYS A 191 1.56 -17.11 36.99
CA LYS A 191 2.62 -16.60 36.10
C LYS A 191 2.43 -16.98 34.64
N VAL A 192 1.58 -17.95 34.33
CA VAL A 192 1.30 -18.35 32.95
C VAL A 192 0.56 -17.21 32.26
N SER A 193 1.26 -16.53 31.38
CA SER A 193 0.75 -15.39 30.63
C SER A 193 1.44 -15.29 29.28
N GLY A 194 0.79 -14.66 28.34
CA GLY A 194 1.34 -14.41 27.02
C GLY A 194 0.76 -13.15 26.40
N SER A 195 1.07 -12.93 25.15
CA SER A 195 0.54 -11.80 24.38
C SER A 195 -0.18 -12.22 23.12
N ILE A 196 -1.18 -11.44 22.78
CA ILE A 196 -1.92 -11.54 21.53
C ILE A 196 -1.70 -10.23 20.79
N THR A 197 -1.16 -10.29 19.59
CA THR A 197 -0.93 -9.10 18.76
C THR A 197 -1.90 -9.10 17.59
N ILE A 198 -2.74 -8.08 17.51
CA ILE A 198 -3.54 -7.77 16.33
C ILE A 198 -2.68 -6.86 15.46
N THR A 199 -2.27 -7.35 14.28
CA THR A 199 -1.47 -6.58 13.32
C THR A 199 -2.37 -5.82 12.36
N PRO A 200 -1.93 -4.67 11.81
CA PRO A 200 -2.71 -3.96 10.82
C PRO A 200 -3.03 -4.83 9.59
N ALA A 201 -4.25 -4.68 9.06
CA ALA A 201 -4.62 -5.27 7.77
C ALA A 201 -3.94 -4.55 6.61
N GLY A 202 -3.75 -5.25 5.51
CA GLY A 202 -3.20 -4.66 4.29
C GLY A 202 -4.19 -3.65 3.66
N ALA A 203 -3.67 -2.54 3.15
CA ALA A 203 -4.36 -1.61 2.29
C ALA A 203 -3.60 -1.47 0.96
N ILE A 204 -4.28 -1.06 -0.09
CA ILE A 204 -3.68 -0.83 -1.42
C ILE A 204 -3.93 0.61 -1.82
N ALA A 205 -2.95 1.25 -2.46
CA ALA A 205 -3.11 2.58 -3.02
C ALA A 205 -2.64 2.61 -4.48
N THR A 206 -3.35 3.36 -5.33
CA THR A 206 -2.98 3.57 -6.73
C THR A 206 -3.07 5.05 -7.08
N GLY A 207 -2.17 5.53 -7.94
CA GLY A 207 -2.20 6.91 -8.43
C GLY A 207 -3.20 7.06 -9.58
N LYS A 208 -3.78 8.25 -9.72
CA LYS A 208 -4.72 8.58 -10.77
C LYS A 208 -4.14 9.67 -11.67
N ASP A 209 -4.29 9.47 -12.99
CA ASP A 209 -3.87 10.47 -13.97
C ASP A 209 -4.69 11.77 -13.85
N ALA A 210 -4.02 12.89 -14.06
CA ALA A 210 -4.62 14.22 -14.08
C ALA A 210 -4.28 14.93 -15.40
N HIS A 211 -5.10 15.90 -15.79
CA HIS A 211 -4.84 16.71 -16.97
C HIS A 211 -5.38 18.12 -16.80
N PHE A 212 -4.76 19.08 -17.46
CA PHE A 212 -5.23 20.46 -17.59
C PHE A 212 -4.68 21.06 -18.87
N GLU A 213 -5.28 22.17 -19.31
CA GLU A 213 -4.87 22.92 -20.50
C GLU A 213 -3.72 23.88 -20.13
N TYR A 214 -2.76 24.04 -21.04
CA TYR A 214 -1.64 24.95 -20.92
C TYR A 214 -2.10 26.39 -20.67
N ASP A 215 -1.61 26.99 -19.61
CA ASP A 215 -1.90 28.39 -19.21
C ASP A 215 -0.65 29.28 -19.14
N GLY A 216 0.52 28.74 -19.47
CA GLY A 216 1.81 29.41 -19.43
C GLY A 216 2.37 29.69 -18.03
N LYS A 217 1.72 29.20 -16.96
CA LYS A 217 2.07 29.55 -15.59
C LYS A 217 2.08 28.34 -14.64
N THR A 218 1.05 27.49 -14.71
CA THR A 218 0.86 26.37 -13.80
C THR A 218 1.81 25.24 -14.15
N LYS A 219 2.63 24.84 -13.18
CA LYS A 219 3.50 23.68 -13.31
C LYS A 219 2.70 22.38 -13.22
N ALA A 220 3.23 21.32 -13.81
CA ALA A 220 2.60 20.00 -13.72
C ALA A 220 2.33 19.57 -12.27
N SER A 221 3.28 19.81 -11.34
CA SER A 221 3.10 19.53 -9.91
C SER A 221 1.98 20.31 -9.22
N GLU A 222 1.58 21.45 -9.79
CA GLU A 222 0.53 22.32 -9.27
C GLU A 222 -0.85 22.03 -9.86
N ALA A 223 -0.95 21.00 -10.71
CA ALA A 223 -2.20 20.57 -11.32
C ALA A 223 -3.27 20.30 -10.25
N LYS A 224 -4.50 20.70 -10.53
CA LYS A 224 -5.65 20.38 -9.69
C LYS A 224 -6.17 18.98 -10.04
N GLY A 225 -6.72 18.30 -9.04
CA GLY A 225 -7.34 16.97 -9.26
C GLY A 225 -6.36 15.81 -9.33
N ILE A 226 -5.09 15.99 -8.89
CA ILE A 226 -4.18 14.88 -8.67
C ILE A 226 -4.71 14.08 -7.47
N GLN A 227 -4.92 12.80 -7.65
CA GLN A 227 -5.58 11.94 -6.67
C GLN A 227 -4.89 10.59 -6.57
N ALA A 228 -5.03 9.95 -5.41
CA ALA A 228 -4.80 8.52 -5.25
C ALA A 228 -6.12 7.83 -4.87
N ILE A 229 -6.27 6.60 -5.28
CA ILE A 229 -7.36 5.71 -4.85
C ILE A 229 -6.76 4.80 -3.78
N LEU A 230 -7.33 4.86 -2.59
CA LEU A 230 -6.99 4.02 -1.45
C LEU A 230 -8.07 2.96 -1.28
N THR A 231 -7.70 1.69 -1.35
CA THR A 231 -8.61 0.56 -1.15
C THR A 231 -8.37 -0.06 0.22
N ILE A 232 -9.39 -0.04 1.06
CA ILE A 232 -9.42 -0.56 2.43
C ILE A 232 -10.59 -1.54 2.52
N ASP A 233 -10.35 -2.78 2.86
CA ASP A 233 -11.37 -3.83 2.98
C ASP A 233 -12.29 -3.92 1.75
N GLY A 234 -11.71 -3.73 0.56
CA GLY A 234 -12.43 -3.73 -0.72
C GLY A 234 -13.24 -2.46 -0.99
N THR A 235 -13.17 -1.45 -0.12
CA THR A 235 -13.83 -0.14 -0.32
C THR A 235 -12.82 0.89 -0.81
N GLU A 236 -13.16 1.55 -1.92
CA GLU A 236 -12.32 2.60 -2.50
C GLU A 236 -12.62 3.97 -1.88
N LYS A 237 -11.57 4.68 -1.53
CA LYS A 237 -11.57 6.08 -1.08
C LYS A 237 -10.63 6.90 -1.93
N THR A 238 -11.14 8.00 -2.50
CA THR A 238 -10.30 8.95 -3.22
C THR A 238 -9.62 9.91 -2.24
N VAL A 239 -8.32 10.10 -2.40
CA VAL A 239 -7.49 11.02 -1.62
C VAL A 239 -6.89 12.07 -2.55
N ASP A 240 -7.23 13.33 -2.35
CA ASP A 240 -6.66 14.44 -3.11
C ASP A 240 -5.18 14.64 -2.73
N LEU A 241 -4.33 14.80 -3.73
CA LEU A 241 -2.90 15.05 -3.57
C LEU A 241 -2.59 16.49 -3.98
N THR A 242 -1.68 17.13 -3.25
CA THR A 242 -1.18 18.47 -3.52
C THR A 242 0.25 18.43 -4.04
N ALA A 243 0.78 19.53 -4.51
CA ALA A 243 2.18 19.65 -4.94
C ALA A 243 3.19 19.17 -3.88
N ALA A 244 2.87 19.30 -2.59
CA ALA A 244 3.71 18.81 -1.50
C ALA A 244 3.68 17.28 -1.35
N ASP A 245 2.60 16.64 -1.79
CA ASP A 245 2.37 15.20 -1.65
C ASP A 245 3.02 14.37 -2.77
N ILE A 246 3.51 15.04 -3.83
CA ILE A 246 4.08 14.37 -5.01
C ILE A 246 5.46 14.92 -5.36
N VAL A 247 6.19 14.12 -6.14
CA VAL A 247 7.42 14.52 -6.82
C VAL A 247 7.22 14.26 -8.29
N VAL A 248 7.28 15.32 -9.10
CA VAL A 248 7.19 15.25 -10.55
C VAL A 248 8.61 15.27 -11.12
N ALA A 249 8.92 14.31 -11.98
CA ALA A 249 10.19 14.31 -12.70
C ALA A 249 10.17 15.40 -13.78
N GLU A 250 11.23 16.24 -13.83
CA GLU A 250 11.36 17.33 -14.82
C GLU A 250 10.15 18.29 -14.82
N ASP A 251 9.69 18.67 -13.62
CA ASP A 251 8.52 19.52 -13.43
C ASP A 251 8.57 20.80 -14.25
N GLY A 252 7.58 21.03 -15.07
CA GLY A 252 7.53 22.14 -16.01
C GLY A 252 6.13 22.69 -16.23
N VAL A 253 6.05 23.73 -17.06
CA VAL A 253 4.79 24.39 -17.47
C VAL A 253 4.37 24.04 -18.90
N ASP A 254 5.27 23.50 -19.73
CA ASP A 254 5.01 23.26 -21.14
C ASP A 254 4.02 22.11 -21.36
N ALA A 255 3.31 22.14 -22.48
CA ALA A 255 2.42 21.05 -22.86
C ALA A 255 3.22 19.74 -23.06
N GLY A 256 2.75 18.68 -22.41
CA GLY A 256 3.44 17.40 -22.36
C GLY A 256 2.92 16.47 -21.29
N LYS A 257 3.60 15.35 -21.12
CA LYS A 257 3.30 14.34 -20.09
C LYS A 257 4.38 14.35 -19.03
N TYR A 258 3.98 14.44 -17.79
CA TYR A 258 4.82 14.50 -16.62
C TYR A 258 4.48 13.35 -15.67
N SER A 259 5.41 12.46 -15.42
CA SER A 259 5.21 11.38 -14.46
C SER A 259 5.39 11.88 -13.03
N TYR A 260 4.54 11.46 -12.13
CA TYR A 260 4.68 11.73 -10.71
C TYR A 260 4.76 10.45 -9.88
N ARG A 261 5.32 10.58 -8.69
CA ARG A 261 5.32 9.59 -7.61
C ARG A 261 5.05 10.31 -6.30
N LEU A 262 4.74 9.56 -5.24
CA LEU A 262 4.55 10.17 -3.93
C LEU A 262 5.87 10.74 -3.37
N SER A 263 5.75 11.89 -2.74
CA SER A 263 6.74 12.40 -1.79
C SER A 263 6.62 11.68 -0.44
N ASP A 264 7.54 11.89 0.49
CA ASP A 264 7.42 11.35 1.85
C ASP A 264 6.20 11.93 2.58
N ALA A 265 5.81 13.17 2.28
CA ALA A 265 4.58 13.77 2.79
C ALA A 265 3.34 13.05 2.24
N GLY A 266 3.31 12.75 0.94
CA GLY A 266 2.23 12.01 0.31
C GLY A 266 2.08 10.59 0.85
N LYS A 267 3.20 9.88 1.03
CA LYS A 267 3.21 8.55 1.67
C LYS A 267 2.62 8.61 3.07
N SER A 268 3.08 9.57 3.89
CA SER A 268 2.56 9.77 5.25
C SER A 268 1.08 10.13 5.26
N LYS A 269 0.63 10.90 4.27
CA LYS A 269 -0.78 11.24 4.10
C LYS A 269 -1.64 10.02 3.81
N LEU A 270 -1.25 9.19 2.84
CA LEU A 270 -1.99 7.98 2.50
C LEU A 270 -2.04 6.99 3.67
N GLN A 271 -0.92 6.79 4.39
CA GLN A 271 -0.91 5.95 5.59
C GLN A 271 -1.86 6.49 6.67
N ARG A 272 -1.91 7.79 6.89
CA ARG A 272 -2.84 8.40 7.84
C ARG A 272 -4.31 8.25 7.39
N GLU A 273 -4.57 8.33 6.10
CA GLU A 273 -5.90 8.13 5.52
C GLU A 273 -6.36 6.67 5.55
N ALA A 274 -5.41 5.71 5.56
CA ALA A 274 -5.67 4.30 5.77
C ALA A 274 -6.07 4.00 7.23
N GLY A 275 -5.64 4.84 8.18
CA GLY A 275 -5.91 4.66 9.60
C GLY A 275 -4.85 3.82 10.30
N SER A 276 -5.05 3.61 11.62
CA SER A 276 -4.13 2.81 12.46
C SER A 276 -4.30 1.30 12.28
N ASP A 277 -5.48 0.90 11.83
CA ASP A 277 -5.85 -0.51 11.71
C ASP A 277 -5.49 -1.12 10.35
N HIS A 278 -4.99 -0.29 9.43
CA HIS A 278 -4.53 -0.70 8.11
C HIS A 278 -3.13 -0.18 7.80
N GLN A 279 -2.39 -0.91 7.01
CA GLN A 279 -1.03 -0.57 6.63
C GLN A 279 -0.85 -0.65 5.12
N LEU A 280 -0.28 0.44 4.56
CA LEU A 280 0.32 0.45 3.24
C LEU A 280 1.80 0.07 3.38
N THR A 281 2.25 -0.93 2.68
CA THR A 281 3.67 -1.30 2.68
C THR A 281 4.50 -0.25 1.93
N ALA A 282 5.81 -0.28 2.13
CA ALA A 282 6.72 0.61 1.39
C ALA A 282 6.63 0.38 -0.13
N ASP A 283 6.40 -0.87 -0.55
CA ASP A 283 6.26 -1.25 -1.94
C ASP A 283 4.92 -0.73 -2.52
N ASP A 284 3.80 -0.89 -1.79
CA ASP A 284 2.51 -0.33 -2.19
C ASP A 284 2.58 1.19 -2.40
N LEU A 285 3.25 1.89 -1.46
CA LEU A 285 3.43 3.33 -1.55
C LEU A 285 4.39 3.77 -2.67
N ALA A 286 5.36 2.91 -3.05
CA ALA A 286 6.28 3.18 -4.16
C ALA A 286 5.59 3.02 -5.52
N GLU A 287 4.59 2.17 -5.63
CA GLU A 287 3.80 1.92 -6.84
C GLU A 287 2.75 3.00 -7.10
N VAL A 288 2.46 3.88 -6.13
CA VAL A 288 1.54 5.01 -6.34
C VAL A 288 2.20 6.04 -7.25
N THR A 289 1.95 5.88 -8.54
CA THR A 289 2.44 6.74 -9.62
C THR A 289 1.30 7.13 -10.54
N GLY A 290 1.48 8.17 -11.33
CA GLY A 290 0.51 8.56 -12.35
C GLY A 290 1.13 9.58 -13.31
N THR A 291 0.33 10.01 -14.26
CA THR A 291 0.71 10.96 -15.30
C THR A 291 -0.13 12.23 -15.18
N ILE A 292 0.53 13.37 -15.22
CA ILE A 292 -0.10 14.67 -15.38
C ILE A 292 0.11 15.09 -16.83
N THR A 293 -0.98 15.31 -17.57
CA THR A 293 -0.92 15.75 -18.96
C THR A 293 -1.31 17.21 -19.06
N ILE A 294 -0.38 18.05 -19.51
CA ILE A 294 -0.67 19.43 -19.91
C ILE A 294 -0.99 19.39 -21.40
N THR A 295 -2.26 19.63 -21.73
CA THR A 295 -2.69 19.67 -23.14
C THR A 295 -2.41 21.03 -23.74
N PRO A 296 -2.07 21.12 -25.06
CA PRO A 296 -1.89 22.41 -25.70
C PRO A 296 -3.15 23.28 -25.63
N ALA A 297 -2.97 24.58 -25.37
CA ALA A 297 -4.07 25.53 -25.40
C ALA A 297 -4.52 25.79 -26.85
N ILE A 298 -5.78 26.17 -27.02
CA ILE A 298 -6.32 26.49 -28.32
C ILE A 298 -5.78 27.84 -28.77
N ALA A 299 -5.18 27.89 -29.98
CA ALA A 299 -4.80 29.07 -30.69
C ALA A 299 -5.87 29.49 -31.70
N THR A 300 -5.88 30.74 -32.11
CA THR A 300 -6.68 31.21 -33.23
C THR A 300 -5.75 31.80 -34.31
N ALA A 301 -6.22 31.81 -35.57
CA ALA A 301 -5.47 32.40 -36.63
C ALA A 301 -6.40 33.21 -37.56
N ASP A 302 -5.88 34.30 -38.08
CA ASP A 302 -6.55 35.15 -39.03
C ASP A 302 -5.58 35.55 -40.15
N SER A 303 -6.06 35.91 -41.32
CA SER A 303 -5.24 36.31 -42.42
C SER A 303 -5.59 37.71 -42.95
N ASN A 304 -4.64 38.38 -43.61
CA ASN A 304 -4.80 39.70 -44.16
C ASN A 304 -5.35 39.69 -45.57
N ASP A 305 -6.03 40.76 -45.98
CA ASP A 305 -6.27 41.08 -47.40
C ASP A 305 -5.04 41.73 -48.00
N VAL A 306 -4.79 41.48 -49.28
CA VAL A 306 -3.70 42.11 -50.06
C VAL A 306 -4.23 42.64 -51.33
N SER A 307 -3.51 43.67 -51.90
CA SER A 307 -3.83 44.23 -53.22
C SER A 307 -2.57 44.59 -53.99
N PHE A 308 -2.66 44.46 -55.31
CA PHE A 308 -1.63 44.92 -56.23
C PHE A 308 -2.26 45.41 -57.52
N GLU A 309 -1.53 46.23 -58.32
CA GLU A 309 -2.00 46.77 -59.56
C GLU A 309 -1.80 45.77 -60.69
N TYR A 310 -2.77 45.66 -61.57
CA TYR A 310 -2.75 44.78 -62.74
C TYR A 310 -1.51 45.07 -63.64
N ASN A 311 -0.72 44.04 -63.95
CA ASN A 311 0.46 44.09 -64.76
C ASN A 311 0.40 43.10 -65.91
N GLY A 312 -0.69 42.43 -66.16
CA GLY A 312 -0.94 41.48 -67.27
C GLY A 312 -0.19 40.14 -67.16
N LYS A 313 0.51 39.86 -66.04
CA LYS A 313 1.36 38.68 -65.84
C LYS A 313 1.16 37.94 -64.60
N THR A 314 1.11 38.71 -63.47
CA THR A 314 1.06 38.15 -62.13
C THR A 314 -0.35 37.63 -61.79
N LYS A 315 -0.47 36.37 -61.43
CA LYS A 315 -1.73 35.78 -61.00
C LYS A 315 -2.06 36.23 -59.57
N ALA A 316 -3.32 36.17 -59.21
CA ALA A 316 -3.74 36.45 -57.86
C ALA A 316 -3.02 35.56 -56.80
N SER A 317 -2.83 34.26 -57.10
CA SER A 317 -2.09 33.33 -56.21
C SER A 317 -0.61 33.67 -56.02
N GLU A 318 -0.05 34.52 -56.87
CA GLU A 318 1.35 34.96 -56.80
C GLU A 318 1.49 36.33 -56.08
N ALA A 319 0.41 36.83 -55.46
CA ALA A 319 0.44 38.07 -54.70
C ALA A 319 1.44 37.99 -53.55
N GLU A 320 2.23 39.07 -53.41
CA GLU A 320 3.17 39.20 -52.32
C GLU A 320 2.47 39.83 -51.09
N GLY A 321 3.00 39.57 -49.88
CA GLY A 321 2.50 40.14 -48.63
C GLY A 321 1.33 39.40 -47.97
N ILE A 322 0.94 38.23 -48.51
CA ILE A 322 -0.06 37.37 -47.81
C ILE A 322 0.55 36.90 -46.52
N GLN A 323 -0.15 37.14 -45.41
CA GLN A 323 0.29 36.78 -44.07
C GLN A 323 -0.90 36.28 -43.26
N ALA A 324 -0.62 35.37 -42.32
CA ALA A 324 -1.56 35.02 -41.25
C ALA A 324 -0.98 35.41 -39.89
N THR A 325 -1.83 35.85 -38.98
CA THR A 325 -1.47 36.11 -37.56
C THR A 325 -2.04 34.98 -36.74
N VAL A 326 -1.18 34.22 -36.07
CA VAL A 326 -1.53 33.16 -35.12
C VAL A 326 -1.49 33.76 -33.71
N MET A 327 -2.61 33.72 -33.02
CA MET A 327 -2.72 34.22 -31.63
C MET A 327 -2.39 33.09 -30.65
N LEU A 328 -1.31 33.23 -29.90
CA LEU A 328 -0.82 32.33 -28.87
C LEU A 328 -1.12 32.95 -27.51
N GLY A 329 -2.33 32.74 -26.99
CA GLY A 329 -2.83 33.50 -25.86
C GLY A 329 -2.97 34.99 -26.20
N GLU A 330 -2.23 35.87 -25.50
CA GLU A 330 -2.23 37.32 -25.76
C GLU A 330 -1.20 37.79 -26.80
N SER A 331 -0.35 36.87 -27.31
CA SER A 331 0.74 37.17 -28.23
C SER A 331 0.38 36.75 -29.64
N GLY A 332 0.52 37.68 -30.62
CA GLY A 332 0.33 37.41 -32.05
C GLY A 332 1.66 37.10 -32.75
N GLN A 333 1.73 35.98 -33.43
CA GLN A 333 2.85 35.62 -34.34
C GLN A 333 2.44 35.75 -35.77
N VAL A 334 3.17 36.57 -36.53
CA VAL A 334 2.93 36.75 -37.97
C VAL A 334 3.68 35.68 -38.75
N VAL A 335 2.96 34.99 -39.62
CA VAL A 335 3.46 33.95 -40.52
C VAL A 335 3.28 34.40 -41.96
N ALA A 336 4.36 34.62 -42.68
CA ALA A 336 4.30 34.93 -44.13
C ALA A 336 3.84 33.71 -44.92
N LEU A 337 2.88 33.88 -45.80
CA LEU A 337 2.36 32.84 -46.70
C LEU A 337 2.83 33.06 -48.11
N THR A 338 3.11 32.00 -48.82
CA THR A 338 3.51 31.98 -50.23
C THR A 338 2.40 31.40 -51.09
N SER A 339 2.58 31.43 -52.42
CA SER A 339 1.64 30.82 -53.37
C SER A 339 1.42 29.31 -53.13
N ALA A 340 2.39 28.61 -52.51
CA ALA A 340 2.23 27.20 -52.14
C ALA A 340 1.35 27.01 -50.89
N ASP A 341 1.25 28.04 -50.03
CA ASP A 341 0.53 27.99 -48.76
C ASP A 341 -0.96 28.34 -48.91
N VAL A 342 -1.38 28.84 -50.07
CA VAL A 342 -2.76 29.28 -50.33
C VAL A 342 -3.35 28.63 -51.58
N VAL A 343 -4.66 28.48 -51.58
CA VAL A 343 -5.47 28.07 -52.74
C VAL A 343 -6.40 29.22 -53.07
N VAL A 344 -6.26 29.79 -54.27
CA VAL A 344 -7.09 30.89 -54.78
C VAL A 344 -8.21 30.32 -55.65
N VAL A 345 -9.46 30.69 -55.35
CA VAL A 345 -10.60 30.27 -56.14
C VAL A 345 -10.64 31.07 -57.47
N ASN A 346 -10.74 30.36 -58.62
CA ASN A 346 -10.73 30.93 -59.95
C ASN A 346 -9.51 31.82 -60.22
N ASP A 347 -8.32 31.34 -59.81
CA ASP A 347 -7.06 32.07 -59.96
C ASP A 347 -6.84 32.63 -61.34
N GLY A 348 -6.50 33.91 -61.42
CA GLY A 348 -6.33 34.63 -62.70
C GLY A 348 -5.45 35.85 -62.57
N VAL A 349 -5.23 36.52 -63.72
CA VAL A 349 -4.43 37.75 -63.85
C VAL A 349 -5.28 39.00 -63.98
N ASP A 350 -6.59 38.86 -64.27
CA ASP A 350 -7.47 40.00 -64.52
C ASP A 350 -7.75 40.86 -63.29
N ALA A 351 -8.04 42.14 -63.48
CA ALA A 351 -8.46 42.99 -62.38
C ALA A 351 -9.77 42.49 -61.78
N GLY A 352 -9.78 42.31 -60.44
CA GLY A 352 -10.92 41.72 -59.72
C GLY A 352 -10.56 41.34 -58.27
N LYS A 353 -11.51 40.74 -57.61
CA LYS A 353 -11.33 40.19 -56.27
C LYS A 353 -11.29 38.67 -56.29
N TYR A 354 -10.31 38.08 -55.69
CA TYR A 354 -10.04 36.65 -55.61
C TYR A 354 -10.02 36.23 -54.16
N SER A 355 -10.87 35.30 -53.79
CA SER A 355 -10.82 34.73 -52.41
C SER A 355 -9.79 33.64 -52.35
N TYR A 356 -9.06 33.58 -51.26
CA TYR A 356 -8.13 32.52 -50.96
C TYR A 356 -8.45 31.83 -49.62
N GLN A 357 -8.00 30.59 -49.52
CA GLN A 357 -7.99 29.78 -48.29
C GLN A 357 -6.63 29.11 -48.16
N LEU A 358 -6.33 28.56 -46.97
CA LEU A 358 -5.08 27.83 -46.79
C LEU A 358 -5.07 26.51 -47.61
N SER A 359 -3.93 26.22 -48.20
CA SER A 359 -3.59 24.90 -48.71
C SER A 359 -3.23 23.97 -47.51
N ASP A 360 -3.07 22.66 -47.76
CA ASP A 360 -2.57 21.74 -46.73
C ASP A 360 -1.16 22.15 -46.22
N ALA A 361 -0.32 22.68 -47.13
CA ALA A 361 0.99 23.23 -46.75
C ALA A 361 0.85 24.45 -45.82
N GLY A 362 -0.06 25.38 -46.16
CA GLY A 362 -0.34 26.56 -45.35
C GLY A 362 -0.89 26.18 -43.96
N LYS A 363 -1.82 25.22 -43.92
CA LYS A 363 -2.36 24.69 -42.63
C LYS A 363 -1.24 24.09 -41.76
N ALA A 364 -0.37 23.25 -42.36
CA ALA A 364 0.77 22.68 -41.67
C ALA A 364 1.76 23.74 -41.17
N LYS A 365 1.98 24.80 -41.94
CA LYS A 365 2.86 25.91 -41.60
C LYS A 365 2.33 26.71 -40.40
N LEU A 366 1.04 27.02 -40.40
CA LEU A 366 0.41 27.69 -39.24
C LEU A 366 0.41 26.81 -37.99
N GLN A 367 0.12 25.50 -38.13
CA GLN A 367 0.20 24.57 -37.02
C GLN A 367 1.63 24.49 -36.45
N ALA A 368 2.66 24.50 -37.31
CA ALA A 368 4.06 24.50 -36.87
C ALA A 368 4.42 25.80 -36.14
N ALA A 369 3.78 26.92 -36.46
CA ALA A 369 4.00 28.20 -35.80
C ALA A 369 3.42 28.24 -34.38
N THR A 370 2.49 27.35 -33.99
CA THR A 370 1.94 27.29 -32.63
C THR A 370 2.93 26.72 -31.63
N GLY A 371 3.97 26.01 -32.07
CA GLY A 371 4.87 25.27 -31.20
C GLY A 371 4.16 24.09 -30.52
N ASN A 372 4.70 23.66 -29.38
CA ASN A 372 4.15 22.50 -28.63
C ASN A 372 3.02 22.90 -27.64
N ASN A 373 3.00 24.16 -27.23
CA ASN A 373 2.12 24.64 -26.15
C ASN A 373 0.74 25.11 -26.63
N TYR A 374 0.58 25.26 -27.95
CA TYR A 374 -0.68 25.68 -28.56
C TYR A 374 -1.04 24.76 -29.73
N GLN A 375 -2.31 24.75 -30.10
CA GLN A 375 -2.81 24.05 -31.26
C GLN A 375 -3.92 24.84 -31.94
N LEU A 376 -3.95 24.79 -33.28
CA LEU A 376 -5.05 25.25 -34.11
C LEU A 376 -5.96 24.05 -34.41
N THR A 377 -7.24 24.22 -34.23
CA THR A 377 -8.20 23.16 -34.63
C THR A 377 -8.36 23.16 -36.16
N ALA A 378 -8.86 22.08 -36.72
CA ALA A 378 -9.18 22.01 -38.15
C ALA A 378 -10.17 23.12 -38.55
N ASP A 379 -11.18 23.37 -37.69
CA ASP A 379 -12.18 24.41 -37.92
C ASP A 379 -11.56 25.84 -37.93
N ASP A 380 -10.55 26.08 -37.07
CA ASP A 380 -9.87 27.38 -37.01
C ASP A 380 -8.99 27.56 -38.29
N LEU A 381 -8.30 26.52 -38.71
CA LEU A 381 -7.51 26.53 -39.94
C LEU A 381 -8.37 26.75 -41.22
N ASP A 382 -9.59 26.17 -41.24
CA ASP A 382 -10.54 26.31 -42.35
C ASP A 382 -11.17 27.71 -42.44
N LYS A 383 -11.18 28.45 -41.30
CA LYS A 383 -11.66 29.84 -41.25
C LYS A 383 -10.61 30.87 -41.72
N VAL A 384 -9.35 30.49 -41.83
CA VAL A 384 -8.29 31.38 -42.29
C VAL A 384 -8.46 31.59 -43.81
N THR A 385 -9.13 32.70 -44.18
CA THR A 385 -9.43 33.09 -45.54
C THR A 385 -9.20 34.58 -45.72
N GLY A 386 -8.89 35.01 -46.94
CA GLY A 386 -8.71 36.42 -47.24
C GLY A 386 -9.02 36.75 -48.71
N THR A 387 -8.85 37.99 -49.03
CA THR A 387 -9.10 38.51 -50.37
C THR A 387 -7.84 39.11 -51.00
N ILE A 388 -7.56 38.72 -52.23
CA ILE A 388 -6.56 39.34 -53.08
C ILE A 388 -7.29 40.25 -54.07
N THR A 389 -6.96 41.51 -54.10
CA THR A 389 -7.57 42.47 -55.04
C THR A 389 -6.55 42.91 -56.08
N ILE A 390 -6.79 42.54 -57.37
CA ILE A 390 -6.04 43.11 -58.47
C ILE A 390 -6.77 44.38 -58.93
N THR A 391 -6.17 45.53 -58.68
CA THR A 391 -6.74 46.79 -59.08
C THR A 391 -6.44 47.08 -60.54
N PRO A 392 -7.34 47.76 -61.28
CA PRO A 392 -7.04 48.14 -62.70
C PRO A 392 -5.74 48.97 -62.74
N ALA A 393 -4.95 48.71 -63.82
CA ALA A 393 -3.76 49.50 -64.05
C ALA A 393 -4.15 50.95 -64.37
N THR A 394 -3.32 51.87 -63.82
CA THR A 394 -3.46 53.26 -64.17
C THR A 394 -3.07 53.46 -65.68
N THR A 395 -3.96 54.04 -66.43
CA THR A 395 -3.72 54.37 -67.84
C THR A 395 -3.37 55.83 -67.99
N THR A 396 -2.39 56.13 -68.81
CA THR A 396 -2.09 57.50 -69.30
C THR A 396 -2.39 57.66 -70.71
N VAL A 397 -2.83 58.83 -71.10
CA VAL A 397 -3.17 59.15 -72.51
C VAL A 397 -2.36 60.37 -72.89
N ASP A 398 -1.55 60.19 -73.95
CA ASP A 398 -0.80 61.27 -74.54
C ASP A 398 -1.25 61.48 -76.03
N SER A 399 -1.24 62.69 -76.49
CA SER A 399 -1.52 63.00 -77.88
C SER A 399 -0.27 63.49 -78.65
N ASN A 400 -0.21 63.18 -79.87
CA ASN A 400 0.87 63.71 -80.72
C ASN A 400 0.53 65.12 -81.21
N ASP A 401 1.55 65.93 -81.48
CA ASP A 401 1.41 67.17 -82.21
C ASP A 401 1.43 66.86 -83.69
N VAL A 402 0.56 67.51 -84.43
CA VAL A 402 0.53 67.42 -85.89
C VAL A 402 0.68 68.82 -86.52
N SER A 403 1.36 68.85 -87.64
CA SER A 403 1.48 70.05 -88.41
C SER A 403 1.23 69.73 -89.92
N PHE A 404 0.64 70.63 -90.61
CA PHE A 404 0.46 70.53 -92.02
C PHE A 404 0.67 71.86 -92.72
N GLU A 405 1.03 71.88 -94.00
CA GLU A 405 1.27 73.09 -94.76
C GLU A 405 -0.06 73.76 -95.18
N TYR A 406 -0.10 75.08 -95.14
CA TYR A 406 -1.29 75.79 -95.47
C TYR A 406 -1.63 75.64 -96.97
N ASP A 407 -2.82 75.15 -97.34
CA ASP A 407 -3.33 74.88 -98.61
C ASP A 407 -4.52 75.78 -99.05
N GLY A 408 -4.94 76.69 -98.14
CA GLY A 408 -6.09 77.56 -98.33
C GLY A 408 -7.46 76.87 -98.29
N LYS A 409 -7.53 75.58 -97.89
CA LYS A 409 -8.79 74.75 -97.85
C LYS A 409 -8.95 73.94 -96.61
N THR A 410 -7.91 73.29 -96.10
CA THR A 410 -7.95 72.34 -94.97
C THR A 410 -8.01 73.08 -93.66
N LYS A 411 -9.04 72.81 -92.85
CA LYS A 411 -9.18 73.37 -91.50
C LYS A 411 -8.31 72.58 -90.51
N ALA A 412 -7.86 73.23 -89.47
CA ALA A 412 -7.09 72.59 -88.43
C ALA A 412 -7.80 71.31 -87.84
N SER A 413 -9.13 71.33 -87.75
CA SER A 413 -9.92 70.14 -87.29
C SER A 413 -9.92 69.01 -88.33
N GLU A 414 -9.45 69.22 -89.58
CA GLU A 414 -9.37 68.21 -90.60
C GLU A 414 -7.92 67.68 -90.79
N ALA A 415 -7.03 68.05 -89.91
CA ALA A 415 -5.65 67.58 -89.91
C ALA A 415 -5.63 66.03 -89.85
N LYS A 416 -4.74 65.45 -90.67
CA LYS A 416 -4.54 63.98 -90.64
C LYS A 416 -3.35 63.60 -89.78
N GLY A 417 -3.41 62.38 -89.19
CA GLY A 417 -2.29 61.86 -88.41
C GLY A 417 -2.35 62.27 -86.93
N ILE A 418 -3.47 62.81 -86.45
CA ILE A 418 -3.67 63.02 -85.07
C ILE A 418 -3.88 61.68 -84.38
N GLN A 419 -3.07 61.37 -83.42
CA GLN A 419 -3.06 60.08 -82.71
C GLN A 419 -3.04 60.32 -81.23
N VAL A 420 -3.70 59.41 -80.56
CA VAL A 420 -3.61 59.30 -79.11
C VAL A 420 -2.93 58.01 -78.75
N ILE A 421 -1.90 58.06 -77.94
CA ILE A 421 -1.20 56.91 -77.39
C ILE A 421 -1.77 56.65 -76.02
N VAL A 422 -2.42 55.50 -75.93
CA VAL A 422 -2.94 55.03 -74.63
C VAL A 422 -1.93 54.06 -74.03
N LYS A 423 -1.31 54.37 -72.92
CA LYS A 423 -0.38 53.46 -72.20
C LYS A 423 -1.19 52.64 -71.22
N LEU A 424 -1.16 51.33 -71.38
CA LEU A 424 -1.80 50.34 -70.58
C LEU A 424 -0.69 49.54 -69.89
N GLY A 425 -0.20 50.02 -68.73
CA GLY A 425 0.95 49.44 -68.07
C GLY A 425 2.20 49.53 -68.93
N GLU A 426 2.82 48.43 -69.26
CA GLU A 426 3.97 48.34 -70.15
C GLU A 426 3.60 48.29 -71.71
N THR A 427 2.29 48.18 -72.00
CA THR A 427 1.84 48.17 -73.43
C THR A 427 1.30 49.52 -73.83
N GLU A 428 1.60 49.89 -75.10
CA GLU A 428 1.10 51.09 -75.75
C GLU A 428 0.15 50.75 -76.89
N LYS A 429 -0.99 51.42 -76.97
CA LYS A 429 -1.92 51.33 -78.09
C LYS A 429 -2.15 52.70 -78.70
N THR A 430 -1.86 52.81 -79.92
CA THR A 430 -2.13 54.04 -80.67
C THR A 430 -3.54 53.97 -81.28
N VAL A 431 -4.29 55.04 -81.15
CA VAL A 431 -5.62 55.24 -81.67
C VAL A 431 -5.61 56.45 -82.58
N ASP A 432 -5.92 56.28 -83.83
CA ASP A 432 -6.06 57.39 -84.77
C ASP A 432 -7.35 58.12 -84.54
N LEU A 433 -7.24 59.45 -84.43
CA LEU A 433 -8.37 60.33 -84.22
C LEU A 433 -8.78 60.99 -85.55
N THR A 434 -10.09 61.12 -85.69
CA THR A 434 -10.68 61.82 -86.89
C THR A 434 -11.19 63.19 -86.47
N SER A 435 -11.58 64.00 -87.45
CA SER A 435 -12.16 65.33 -87.16
C SER A 435 -13.41 65.34 -86.29
N ALA A 436 -14.08 64.20 -86.21
CA ALA A 436 -15.22 64.00 -85.28
C ALA A 436 -14.84 63.78 -83.86
N ASP A 437 -13.60 63.34 -83.57
CA ASP A 437 -13.07 62.94 -82.29
C ASP A 437 -12.33 64.09 -81.54
N ILE A 438 -12.14 65.23 -82.24
CA ILE A 438 -11.40 66.38 -81.70
C ILE A 438 -12.21 67.69 -81.75
N VAL A 439 -11.93 68.59 -80.89
CA VAL A 439 -12.47 69.93 -80.84
C VAL A 439 -11.28 70.90 -81.02
N VAL A 440 -11.34 71.83 -82.02
CA VAL A 440 -10.28 72.82 -82.27
C VAL A 440 -10.84 74.23 -82.03
#